data_967913b7c96f59f4429cb620397a3204
#
_entry.id   967913b7c96f59f4429cb620397a3204
#
_cell.length_a   1.000
_cell.length_b   1.000
_cell.length_c   1.000
_cell.angle_alpha   90.00
_cell.angle_beta   90.00
_cell.angle_gamma   90.00
#
_symmetry.space_group_name_H-M   'P 1'
#
loop_
_entity.id
_entity.type
_entity.pdbx_description
1 polymer ?
#
loop_
_entity_poly.entity_id
_entity_poly.type
_entity_poly.pdbx_seq_one_letter_code
_entity_poly.pdbx_strand_id
1 'polypeptide(L)'
;MSIKEAVAKLAARAEADGYKFAYIFDVGRNLAILELEHESSGVRTELSYGFLAECCRSSYIEKVFNDQYDKLKFFLEAVLNND
;
A
#
# COMPACT_ATOMS: atom_id res chain seq x y z
N MET A 1 -0.46 14.83 -7.20
CA MET A 1 -0.54 14.18 -5.87
C MET A 1 0.83 13.64 -5.48
N SER A 2 1.25 13.85 -4.25
CA SER A 2 2.51 13.33 -3.72
C SER A 2 2.32 11.91 -3.15
N ILE A 3 3.45 11.23 -2.92
CA ILE A 3 3.42 9.93 -2.23
C ILE A 3 2.80 10.08 -0.84
N LYS A 4 3.15 11.15 -0.13
CA LYS A 4 2.61 11.42 1.21
C LYS A 4 1.07 11.54 1.19
N GLU A 5 0.53 12.24 0.21
CA GLU A 5 -0.93 12.37 0.07
C GLU A 5 -1.58 11.04 -0.28
N ALA A 6 -0.97 10.27 -1.16
CA ALA A 6 -1.48 8.95 -1.55
C ALA A 6 -1.46 7.99 -0.36
N VAL A 7 -0.39 8.02 0.45
CA VAL A 7 -0.28 7.22 1.67
C VAL A 7 -1.40 7.59 2.66
N ALA A 8 -1.64 8.89 2.86
CA ALA A 8 -2.69 9.35 3.77
C ALA A 8 -4.08 8.88 3.33
N LYS A 9 -4.35 8.90 2.03
CA LYS A 9 -5.63 8.42 1.49
C LYS A 9 -5.80 6.91 1.70
N LEU A 10 -4.74 6.13 1.50
CA LEU A 10 -4.82 4.69 1.73
C LEU A 10 -4.97 4.36 3.21
N ALA A 11 -4.31 5.11 4.09
CA ALA A 11 -4.45 4.92 5.52
C ALA A 11 -5.90 5.16 5.97
N ALA A 12 -6.55 6.20 5.44
CA ALA A 12 -7.95 6.49 5.72
C ALA A 12 -8.87 5.40 5.18
N ARG A 13 -8.60 4.91 3.98
CA ARG A 13 -9.37 3.82 3.37
C ARG A 13 -9.25 2.53 4.18
N ALA A 14 -8.04 2.19 4.63
CA ALA A 14 -7.80 1.01 5.44
C ALA A 14 -8.54 1.11 6.77
N GLU A 15 -8.51 2.26 7.43
CA GLU A 15 -9.22 2.47 8.68
C GLU A 15 -10.72 2.25 8.50
N ALA A 16 -11.29 2.75 7.42
CA ALA A 16 -12.71 2.54 7.10
C ALA A 16 -13.02 1.06 6.87
N ASP A 17 -12.08 0.28 6.35
CA ASP A 17 -12.23 -1.15 6.13
C ASP A 17 -11.93 -1.99 7.40
N GLY A 18 -11.48 -1.36 8.48
CA GLY A 18 -11.11 -2.05 9.72
C GLY A 18 -9.69 -2.61 9.70
N TYR A 19 -8.82 -2.10 8.86
CA TYR A 19 -7.44 -2.56 8.70
C TYR A 19 -6.45 -1.44 9.03
N LYS A 20 -5.18 -1.81 9.14
CA LYS A 20 -4.09 -0.88 9.36
C LYS A 20 -3.17 -0.89 8.14
N PHE A 21 -2.91 0.30 7.59
CA PHE A 21 -2.01 0.47 6.45
C PHE A 21 -0.70 1.08 6.91
N ALA A 22 0.42 0.58 6.37
CA ALA A 22 1.75 1.15 6.64
C ALA A 22 2.51 1.32 5.33
N TYR A 23 3.26 2.41 5.24
CA TYR A 23 4.17 2.68 4.14
C TYR A 23 5.58 2.76 4.73
N ILE A 24 6.49 1.96 4.18
CA ILE A 24 7.88 1.89 4.65
C ILE A 24 8.78 2.10 3.44
N PHE A 25 9.74 3.03 3.56
CA PHE A 25 10.73 3.22 2.51
C PHE A 25 12.04 2.57 2.94
N ASP A 26 12.46 1.53 2.22
CA ASP A 26 13.72 0.84 2.46
C ASP A 26 14.81 1.52 1.66
N VAL A 27 15.58 2.37 2.32
CA VAL A 27 16.63 3.19 1.68
C VAL A 27 17.70 2.30 1.05
N GLY A 28 18.09 1.22 1.76
CA GLY A 28 19.17 0.34 1.29
C GLY A 28 18.85 -0.37 -0.01
N ARG A 29 17.58 -0.73 -0.21
CA ARG A 29 17.14 -1.44 -1.42
C ARG A 29 16.39 -0.54 -2.40
N ASN A 30 16.18 0.72 -2.03
CA ASN A 30 15.43 1.70 -2.85
C ASN A 30 14.03 1.17 -3.20
N LEU A 31 13.36 0.59 -2.20
CA LEU A 31 12.03 0.02 -2.36
C LEU A 31 11.04 0.72 -1.43
N ALA A 32 9.83 0.88 -1.93
CA ALA A 32 8.68 1.29 -1.14
C ALA A 32 7.88 0.04 -0.79
N ILE A 33 7.60 -0.16 0.48
CA ILE A 33 6.86 -1.32 0.98
C ILE A 33 5.50 -0.85 1.45
N LEU A 34 4.45 -1.45 0.91
CA LEU A 34 3.07 -1.18 1.33
C LEU A 34 2.58 -2.40 2.08
N GLU A 35 2.08 -2.18 3.31
CA GLU A 35 1.60 -3.27 4.16
C GLU A 35 0.15 -3.02 4.57
N LEU A 36 -0.64 -4.07 4.61
CA LEU A 36 -2.00 -4.04 5.11
C LEU A 36 -2.13 -5.12 6.17
N GLU A 37 -2.61 -4.74 7.36
CA GLU A 37 -2.67 -5.63 8.52
C GLU A 37 -4.04 -5.65 9.16
N HIS A 38 -4.38 -6.80 9.74
CA HIS A 38 -5.53 -6.99 10.61
C HIS A 38 -5.11 -7.90 11.76
N GLU A 39 -5.05 -7.34 12.97
CA GLU A 39 -4.59 -8.07 14.17
C GLU A 39 -3.18 -8.66 13.94
N SER A 40 -3.06 -9.99 13.97
CA SER A 40 -1.77 -10.66 13.80
C SER A 40 -1.47 -11.06 12.35
N SER A 41 -2.40 -10.79 11.44
CA SER A 41 -2.24 -11.14 10.02
C SER A 41 -1.85 -9.91 9.22
N GLY A 42 -0.99 -10.10 8.21
CA GLY A 42 -0.58 -8.99 7.36
C GLY A 42 -0.09 -9.46 6.01
N VAL A 43 -0.19 -8.59 5.04
CA VAL A 43 0.32 -8.81 3.68
C VAL A 43 1.08 -7.57 3.25
N ARG A 44 2.02 -7.74 2.33
CA ARG A 44 2.80 -6.61 1.82
C ARG A 44 3.07 -6.73 0.33
N THR A 45 3.36 -5.60 -0.29
CA THR A 45 3.88 -5.53 -1.64
C THR A 45 5.07 -4.58 -1.66
N GLU A 46 5.97 -4.77 -2.62
CA GLU A 46 7.16 -3.94 -2.77
C GLU A 46 7.16 -3.30 -4.16
N LEU A 47 7.44 -2.00 -4.21
CA LEU A 47 7.50 -1.24 -5.46
C LEU A 47 8.83 -0.51 -5.52
N SER A 48 9.45 -0.45 -6.70
CA SER A 48 10.69 0.33 -6.83
C SER A 48 10.38 1.82 -6.64
N TYR A 49 11.24 2.51 -5.92
CA TYR A 49 11.05 3.94 -5.70
C TYR A 49 11.11 4.73 -7.00
N GLY A 50 11.97 4.29 -7.94
CA GLY A 50 12.04 4.92 -9.26
C GLY A 50 10.72 4.85 -10.01
N PHE A 51 10.02 3.72 -9.92
CA PHE A 51 8.69 3.57 -10.51
C PHE A 51 7.69 4.52 -9.86
N LEU A 52 7.71 4.63 -8.52
CA LEU A 52 6.80 5.54 -7.82
C LEU A 52 7.08 6.99 -8.16
N ALA A 53 8.35 7.38 -8.27
CA ALA A 53 8.72 8.74 -8.66
C ALA A 53 8.17 9.06 -10.06
N GLU A 54 8.26 8.11 -10.98
CA GLU A 54 7.69 8.27 -12.32
C GLU A 54 6.17 8.40 -12.28
N CYS A 55 5.51 7.63 -11.43
CA CYS A 55 4.06 7.71 -11.25
C CYS A 55 3.64 9.08 -10.72
N CYS A 56 4.43 9.68 -9.83
CA CYS A 56 4.17 11.03 -9.33
C CYS A 56 4.26 12.06 -10.45
N ARG A 57 5.30 11.95 -11.30
CA ARG A 57 5.49 12.89 -12.41
C ARG A 57 4.38 12.78 -13.45
N SER A 58 3.86 11.60 -13.69
CA SER A 58 2.82 11.36 -14.69
C SER A 58 1.41 11.39 -14.12
N SER A 59 1.25 11.73 -12.84
CA SER A 59 -0.03 11.82 -12.13
C SER A 59 -0.79 10.49 -12.01
N TYR A 60 -0.06 9.36 -12.04
CA TYR A 60 -0.66 8.03 -11.89
C TYR A 60 -0.54 7.46 -10.47
N ILE A 61 0.05 8.22 -9.55
CA ILE A 61 0.36 7.68 -8.20
C ILE A 61 -0.90 7.24 -7.46
N GLU A 62 -2.00 7.99 -7.56
CA GLU A 62 -3.24 7.63 -6.88
C GLU A 62 -3.80 6.32 -7.41
N LYS A 63 -3.82 6.16 -8.74
CA LYS A 63 -4.31 4.94 -9.36
C LYS A 63 -3.46 3.73 -8.96
N VAL A 64 -2.15 3.87 -9.02
CA VAL A 64 -1.22 2.79 -8.68
C VAL A 64 -1.41 2.37 -7.22
N PHE A 65 -1.51 3.33 -6.30
CA PHE A 65 -1.70 3.03 -4.88
C PHE A 65 -3.05 2.36 -4.62
N ASN A 66 -4.12 2.82 -5.27
CA ASN A 66 -5.43 2.19 -5.12
C ASN A 66 -5.43 0.77 -5.69
N ASP A 67 -4.78 0.54 -6.83
CA ASP A 67 -4.66 -0.79 -7.41
C ASP A 67 -3.88 -1.73 -6.46
N GLN A 68 -2.80 -1.23 -5.85
CA GLN A 68 -2.04 -2.01 -4.87
C GLN A 68 -2.86 -2.30 -3.62
N TYR A 69 -3.63 -1.32 -3.16
CA TYR A 69 -4.51 -1.54 -2.01
C TYR A 69 -5.55 -2.62 -2.29
N ASP A 70 -6.20 -2.57 -3.44
CA ASP A 70 -7.20 -3.58 -3.82
C ASP A 70 -6.59 -4.99 -3.81
N LYS A 71 -5.36 -5.11 -4.32
CA LYS A 71 -4.63 -6.37 -4.33
C LYS A 71 -4.29 -6.84 -2.91
N LEU A 72 -3.77 -5.93 -2.07
CA LEU A 72 -3.45 -6.25 -0.68
C LEU A 72 -4.69 -6.67 0.10
N LYS A 73 -5.79 -5.95 -0.09
CA LYS A 73 -7.06 -6.27 0.56
C LYS A 73 -7.54 -7.66 0.16
N PHE A 74 -7.47 -7.98 -1.13
CA PHE A 74 -7.85 -9.30 -1.61
C PHE A 74 -7.04 -10.40 -0.94
N PHE A 75 -5.72 -10.23 -0.87
CA PHE A 75 -4.84 -11.23 -0.27
C PHE A 75 -5.04 -11.32 1.25
N LEU A 76 -5.19 -10.19 1.92
CA LEU A 76 -5.42 -10.19 3.37
C LEU A 76 -6.73 -10.90 3.70
N GLU A 77 -7.79 -10.62 2.97
CA GLU A 77 -9.08 -11.27 3.20
C GLU A 77 -9.02 -12.77 2.92
N ALA A 78 -8.24 -13.18 1.94
CA ALA A 78 -8.01 -14.60 1.67
C ALA A 78 -7.32 -15.29 2.85
N VAL A 79 -6.31 -14.62 3.44
CA VAL A 79 -5.62 -15.14 4.65
C VAL A 79 -6.59 -15.23 5.82
N LEU A 80 -7.38 -14.18 6.06
CA LEU A 80 -8.31 -14.15 7.18
C LEU A 80 -9.43 -15.19 7.05
N ASN A 81 -9.85 -15.48 5.83
CA ASN A 81 -10.94 -16.43 5.58
C ASN A 81 -10.46 -17.88 5.51
N ASN A 82 -9.16 -18.11 5.60
CA ASN A 82 -8.57 -19.44 5.44
C ASN A 82 -8.33 -20.16 6.78
N ASP A 83 -8.87 -19.63 7.86
CA ASP A 83 -8.75 -20.21 9.20
C ASP A 83 -9.92 -21.12 9.53
#